data_958c3833a81d529d3410a96ac9f68856
#
_entry.id   958c3833a81d529d3410a96ac9f68856
#
_cell.length_a   1.000
_cell.length_b   1.000
_cell.length_c   1.000
_cell.angle_alpha   90.00
_cell.angle_beta   90.00
_cell.angle_gamma   90.00
#
_symmetry.space_group_name_H-M   'P 1'
#
loop_
_entity.id
_entity.type
_entity.pdbx_description
1 polymer ?
#
loop_
_entity_poly.entity_id
_entity_poly.type
_entity_poly.pdbx_seq_one_letter_code
_entity_poly.pdbx_strand_id
1 'polypeptide(L)'
;MISSDWLSCESPTNLPGNVSLVLSAEGNQDQMILGNYLYSETVTIVSIFPDRGPIGGGTRVLVKGTNFMNTESHLCNFGNDTTLARFISSTQLECTAPSAPNVSSTEVQTVDFWINENGHQKYINLVNVKFTYYKQPLLSHVIPHTVHEHSKNVIRIHGSNFIVLGEKEEQSTFQSALQCVSSGNVATKAVWLSRGVIECSVNVGSPGESVQVSVSMNNGLDWTATSASLNVAPMLTVTKLTPSTGYIGSQSSVVVHGSGFVNTTALSCMFGVVPADWIMYVSRTEVKCGVPRVPETTI
;
A
#
# COMPACT_ATOMS: atom_id res chain seq x y z
N MET A 1 -8.03 -51.66 -17.90
CA MET A 1 -7.86 -52.22 -16.53
C MET A 1 -6.48 -51.88 -16.04
N ILE A 2 -6.37 -51.33 -14.85
CA ILE A 2 -5.07 -51.00 -14.23
C ILE A 2 -4.67 -52.12 -13.25
N SER A 3 -5.64 -52.74 -12.55
CA SER A 3 -5.49 -53.91 -11.71
C SER A 3 -6.83 -54.61 -11.54
N SER A 4 -6.90 -55.72 -10.78
CA SER A 4 -8.15 -56.39 -10.43
C SER A 4 -9.10 -55.50 -9.61
N ASP A 5 -8.54 -54.50 -8.92
CA ASP A 5 -9.26 -53.65 -7.98
C ASP A 5 -9.42 -52.18 -8.47
N TRP A 6 -8.88 -51.90 -9.66
CA TRP A 6 -8.87 -50.54 -10.22
C TRP A 6 -9.35 -50.49 -11.67
N LEU A 7 -10.34 -49.64 -11.94
CA LEU A 7 -10.82 -49.33 -13.26
C LEU A 7 -10.65 -47.83 -13.48
N SER A 8 -10.07 -47.42 -14.61
CA SER A 8 -10.00 -46.02 -15.04
C SER A 8 -10.78 -45.82 -16.33
N CYS A 9 -11.61 -44.82 -16.39
CA CYS A 9 -12.28 -44.38 -17.59
C CYS A 9 -12.16 -42.85 -17.76
N GLU A 10 -12.08 -42.42 -19.01
CA GLU A 10 -12.10 -41.01 -19.34
C GLU A 10 -13.54 -40.46 -19.29
N SER A 11 -13.77 -39.34 -18.64
CA SER A 11 -15.08 -38.68 -18.65
C SER A 11 -15.35 -38.07 -20.03
N PRO A 12 -16.50 -38.37 -20.68
CA PRO A 12 -16.87 -37.69 -21.92
C PRO A 12 -17.19 -36.20 -21.65
N THR A 13 -17.15 -35.39 -22.70
CA THR A 13 -17.63 -34.00 -22.63
C THR A 13 -19.13 -33.97 -22.37
N ASN A 14 -19.58 -33.13 -21.41
CA ASN A 14 -21.01 -32.98 -21.11
C ASN A 14 -21.31 -31.54 -20.71
N LEU A 15 -22.57 -31.17 -20.68
CA LEU A 15 -23.05 -29.91 -20.10
C LEU A 15 -22.91 -29.97 -18.58
N PRO A 16 -22.76 -28.81 -17.91
CA PRO A 16 -22.76 -28.74 -16.46
C PRO A 16 -24.02 -29.40 -15.88
N GLY A 17 -23.81 -30.22 -14.84
CA GLY A 17 -24.91 -30.94 -14.21
C GLY A 17 -24.47 -32.21 -13.53
N ASN A 18 -25.39 -32.80 -12.77
CA ASN A 18 -25.14 -34.04 -12.03
C ASN A 18 -25.61 -35.24 -12.87
N VAL A 19 -24.75 -36.16 -13.15
CA VAL A 19 -25.06 -37.38 -13.92
C VAL A 19 -24.72 -38.63 -13.11
N SER A 20 -25.53 -39.67 -13.26
CA SER A 20 -25.21 -40.96 -12.61
C SER A 20 -24.09 -41.67 -13.34
N LEU A 21 -23.07 -42.08 -12.60
CA LEU A 21 -22.00 -42.95 -13.11
C LEU A 21 -22.45 -44.39 -12.99
N VAL A 22 -22.53 -45.07 -14.13
CA VAL A 22 -23.01 -46.44 -14.23
C VAL A 22 -21.90 -47.33 -14.81
N LEU A 23 -21.65 -48.47 -14.20
CA LEU A 23 -20.80 -49.53 -14.72
C LEU A 23 -21.66 -50.66 -15.30
N SER A 24 -21.38 -51.05 -16.53
CA SER A 24 -22.00 -52.22 -17.17
C SER A 24 -20.91 -53.10 -17.77
N ALA A 25 -21.11 -54.42 -17.73
CA ALA A 25 -20.24 -55.38 -18.38
C ALA A 25 -20.88 -55.84 -19.69
N GLU A 26 -20.07 -56.07 -20.71
CA GLU A 26 -20.52 -56.56 -22.02
C GLU A 26 -21.21 -57.92 -21.88
N GLY A 27 -22.46 -58.00 -22.34
CA GLY A 27 -23.28 -59.24 -22.26
C GLY A 27 -24.13 -59.36 -20.99
N ASN A 28 -24.06 -58.46 -20.05
CA ASN A 28 -24.89 -58.45 -18.84
C ASN A 28 -25.85 -57.24 -18.84
N GLN A 29 -27.16 -57.49 -18.58
CA GLN A 29 -28.15 -56.41 -18.47
C GLN A 29 -28.10 -55.68 -17.12
N ASP A 30 -27.31 -56.20 -16.18
CA ASP A 30 -27.18 -55.58 -14.86
C ASP A 30 -26.29 -54.34 -14.93
N GLN A 31 -26.87 -53.18 -14.67
CA GLN A 31 -26.19 -51.93 -14.53
C GLN A 31 -25.97 -51.62 -13.04
N MET A 32 -24.72 -51.43 -12.66
CA MET A 32 -24.40 -50.99 -11.30
C MET A 32 -24.20 -49.49 -11.26
N ILE A 33 -25.07 -48.78 -10.52
CA ILE A 33 -24.91 -47.35 -10.26
C ILE A 33 -23.81 -47.17 -9.23
N LEU A 34 -22.70 -46.53 -9.64
CA LEU A 34 -21.53 -46.29 -8.78
C LEU A 34 -21.67 -45.04 -7.94
N GLY A 35 -22.49 -44.05 -8.41
CA GLY A 35 -22.66 -42.78 -7.76
C GLY A 35 -22.99 -41.65 -8.74
N ASN A 36 -22.91 -40.43 -8.26
CA ASN A 36 -23.13 -39.26 -9.08
C ASN A 36 -21.79 -38.62 -9.44
N TYR A 37 -21.66 -38.19 -10.68
CA TYR A 37 -20.54 -37.41 -11.19
C TYR A 37 -21.02 -36.01 -11.58
N LEU A 38 -20.38 -34.99 -11.00
CA LEU A 38 -20.75 -33.58 -11.24
C LEU A 38 -19.87 -33.00 -12.36
N TYR A 39 -20.50 -32.63 -13.47
CA TYR A 39 -19.87 -31.74 -14.45
C TYR A 39 -20.06 -30.29 -13.98
N SER A 40 -18.98 -29.66 -13.51
CA SER A 40 -18.99 -28.27 -13.07
C SER A 40 -18.72 -27.31 -14.24
N GLU A 41 -19.23 -26.09 -14.13
CA GLU A 41 -18.85 -25.02 -15.02
C GLU A 41 -17.37 -24.67 -14.86
N THR A 42 -16.77 -24.16 -15.94
CA THR A 42 -15.36 -23.77 -15.92
C THR A 42 -15.16 -22.59 -14.96
N VAL A 43 -14.24 -22.75 -14.04
CA VAL A 43 -13.79 -21.66 -13.16
C VAL A 43 -13.02 -20.63 -13.98
N THR A 44 -13.33 -19.36 -13.81
CA THR A 44 -12.58 -18.27 -14.43
C THR A 44 -12.05 -17.32 -13.37
N ILE A 45 -10.84 -16.77 -13.60
CA ILE A 45 -10.26 -15.71 -12.78
C ILE A 45 -10.36 -14.41 -13.58
N VAL A 46 -10.91 -13.38 -12.94
CA VAL A 46 -11.09 -12.03 -13.53
C VAL A 46 -10.01 -11.08 -13.01
N SER A 47 -9.72 -11.08 -11.72
CA SER A 47 -8.75 -10.19 -11.10
C SER A 47 -8.33 -10.68 -9.72
N ILE A 48 -7.20 -10.15 -9.24
CA ILE A 48 -6.75 -10.27 -7.85
C ILE A 48 -6.58 -8.88 -7.24
N PHE A 49 -6.75 -8.79 -5.92
CA PHE A 49 -6.50 -7.56 -5.17
C PHE A 49 -6.04 -7.87 -3.73
N PRO A 50 -4.91 -7.30 -3.28
CA PRO A 50 -3.98 -6.52 -4.09
C PRO A 50 -3.25 -7.39 -5.12
N ASP A 51 -2.72 -6.75 -6.15
CA ASP A 51 -1.88 -7.39 -7.18
C ASP A 51 -0.39 -7.42 -6.79
N ARG A 52 -0.07 -7.02 -5.57
CA ARG A 52 1.29 -6.90 -5.06
C ARG A 52 1.40 -7.05 -3.54
N GLY A 53 2.58 -7.46 -3.06
CA GLY A 53 2.87 -7.59 -1.65
C GLY A 53 4.37 -7.67 -1.36
N PRO A 54 4.78 -7.58 -0.08
CA PRO A 54 6.18 -7.67 0.31
C PRO A 54 6.75 -9.07 0.05
N ILE A 55 8.05 -9.14 -0.24
CA ILE A 55 8.78 -10.41 -0.44
C ILE A 55 8.71 -11.35 0.76
N GLY A 56 8.45 -10.84 1.95
CA GLY A 56 8.25 -11.65 3.15
C GLY A 56 6.94 -12.47 3.13
N GLY A 57 6.07 -12.22 2.16
CA GLY A 57 4.75 -12.85 2.07
C GLY A 57 3.74 -12.32 3.09
N GLY A 58 2.67 -13.08 3.33
CA GLY A 58 1.64 -12.76 4.31
C GLY A 58 0.50 -11.89 3.79
N THR A 59 0.64 -11.29 2.60
CA THR A 59 -0.41 -10.47 1.98
C THR A 59 -1.66 -11.31 1.71
N ARG A 60 -2.80 -10.86 2.18
CA ARG A 60 -4.10 -11.44 1.85
C ARG A 60 -4.58 -10.93 0.51
N VAL A 61 -4.72 -11.86 -0.44
CA VAL A 61 -5.11 -11.59 -1.82
C VAL A 61 -6.52 -12.07 -2.06
N LEU A 62 -7.42 -11.15 -2.35
CA LEU A 62 -8.79 -11.46 -2.76
C LEU A 62 -8.79 -11.77 -4.26
N VAL A 63 -9.21 -12.96 -4.62
CA VAL A 63 -9.37 -13.40 -6.01
C VAL A 63 -10.83 -13.24 -6.40
N LYS A 64 -11.09 -12.53 -7.48
CA LYS A 64 -12.42 -12.42 -8.10
C LYS A 64 -12.48 -13.28 -9.34
N GLY A 65 -13.57 -14.00 -9.46
CA GLY A 65 -13.79 -14.92 -10.57
C GLY A 65 -15.23 -15.41 -10.67
N THR A 66 -15.43 -16.58 -11.28
CA THR A 66 -16.74 -17.23 -11.37
C THR A 66 -16.61 -18.73 -11.13
N ASN A 67 -17.70 -19.32 -10.68
CA ASN A 67 -17.89 -20.77 -10.51
C ASN A 67 -16.95 -21.43 -9.51
N PHE A 68 -16.46 -20.67 -8.51
CA PHE A 68 -15.73 -21.26 -7.40
C PHE A 68 -16.66 -22.16 -6.59
N MET A 69 -16.23 -23.40 -6.33
CA MET A 69 -16.98 -24.32 -5.47
C MET A 69 -16.51 -24.26 -4.03
N ASN A 70 -17.40 -24.55 -3.09
CA ASN A 70 -17.05 -24.60 -1.67
C ASN A 70 -16.34 -25.93 -1.38
N THR A 71 -15.05 -25.97 -1.73
CA THR A 71 -14.16 -27.12 -1.48
C THR A 71 -12.89 -26.64 -0.78
N GLU A 72 -12.25 -27.52 0.00
CA GLU A 72 -10.95 -27.25 0.62
C GLU A 72 -9.77 -27.47 -0.33
N SER A 73 -10.05 -27.73 -1.61
CA SER A 73 -9.08 -28.17 -2.60
C SER A 73 -8.55 -27.08 -3.53
N HIS A 74 -9.01 -25.83 -3.36
CA HIS A 74 -8.50 -24.70 -4.14
C HIS A 74 -7.08 -24.33 -3.71
N LEU A 75 -6.16 -24.31 -4.66
CA LEU A 75 -4.76 -23.93 -4.47
C LEU A 75 -4.44 -22.68 -5.28
N CYS A 76 -3.92 -21.66 -4.61
CA CYS A 76 -3.42 -20.44 -5.22
C CYS A 76 -1.94 -20.59 -5.54
N ASN A 77 -1.57 -20.34 -6.78
CA ASN A 77 -0.18 -20.44 -7.24
C ASN A 77 0.37 -19.03 -7.51
N PHE A 78 1.50 -18.73 -6.91
CA PHE A 78 2.27 -17.51 -7.07
C PHE A 78 3.61 -17.86 -7.72
N GLY A 79 3.64 -17.97 -9.05
CA GLY A 79 4.77 -18.58 -9.75
C GLY A 79 4.88 -20.06 -9.39
N ASN A 80 5.99 -20.48 -8.78
CA ASN A 80 6.21 -21.86 -8.37
C ASN A 80 5.71 -22.20 -6.96
N ASP A 81 5.32 -21.20 -6.18
CA ASP A 81 4.89 -21.38 -4.81
C ASP A 81 3.37 -21.48 -4.71
N THR A 82 2.89 -22.37 -3.85
CA THR A 82 1.47 -22.68 -3.74
C THR A 82 0.97 -22.51 -2.32
N THR A 83 -0.23 -21.95 -2.16
CA THR A 83 -0.93 -21.81 -0.88
C THR A 83 -2.39 -22.24 -1.00
N LEU A 84 -3.00 -22.66 0.12
CA LEU A 84 -4.43 -22.99 0.15
C LEU A 84 -5.27 -21.71 0.00
N ALA A 85 -6.34 -21.80 -0.78
CA ALA A 85 -7.35 -20.77 -0.86
C ALA A 85 -8.45 -20.98 0.18
N ARG A 86 -8.91 -19.90 0.77
CA ARG A 86 -10.12 -19.89 1.58
C ARG A 86 -11.32 -19.50 0.70
N PHE A 87 -12.33 -20.36 0.66
CA PHE A 87 -13.58 -20.06 -0.05
C PHE A 87 -14.35 -18.96 0.68
N ILE A 88 -14.80 -17.94 -0.07
CA ILE A 88 -15.68 -16.87 0.41
C ILE A 88 -17.06 -16.99 -0.24
N SER A 89 -17.10 -17.10 -1.57
CA SER A 89 -18.31 -17.25 -2.36
C SER A 89 -18.00 -17.86 -3.72
N SER A 90 -19.04 -18.19 -4.51
CA SER A 90 -18.85 -18.67 -5.88
C SER A 90 -18.13 -17.68 -6.82
N THR A 91 -17.92 -16.45 -6.37
CA THR A 91 -17.21 -15.40 -7.12
C THR A 91 -15.96 -14.87 -6.42
N GLN A 92 -15.64 -15.38 -5.21
CA GLN A 92 -14.52 -14.87 -4.42
C GLN A 92 -13.81 -15.97 -3.65
N LEU A 93 -12.46 -15.97 -3.75
CA LEU A 93 -11.56 -16.72 -2.89
C LEU A 93 -10.59 -15.75 -2.21
N GLU A 94 -10.01 -16.16 -1.08
CA GLU A 94 -8.92 -15.47 -0.41
C GLU A 94 -7.69 -16.37 -0.36
N CYS A 95 -6.55 -15.86 -0.83
CA CYS A 95 -5.25 -16.51 -0.79
C CYS A 95 -4.31 -15.71 0.11
N THR A 96 -3.34 -16.37 0.71
CA THR A 96 -2.22 -15.69 1.37
C THR A 96 -0.98 -15.85 0.52
N ALA A 97 -0.37 -14.74 0.10
CA ALA A 97 0.86 -14.79 -0.70
C ALA A 97 2.00 -15.43 0.12
N PRO A 98 2.70 -16.44 -0.42
CA PRO A 98 3.86 -17.03 0.24
C PRO A 98 5.03 -16.03 0.25
N SER A 99 6.07 -16.31 1.03
CA SER A 99 7.34 -15.59 0.91
C SER A 99 8.02 -15.89 -0.41
N ALA A 100 8.69 -14.91 -1.02
CA ALA A 100 9.46 -15.06 -2.26
C ALA A 100 10.96 -15.21 -1.95
N PRO A 101 11.49 -16.43 -1.71
CA PRO A 101 12.82 -16.63 -1.13
C PRO A 101 13.99 -16.27 -2.06
N ASN A 102 13.75 -16.15 -3.37
CA ASN A 102 14.81 -16.01 -4.38
C ASN A 102 14.97 -14.60 -4.95
N VAL A 103 14.45 -13.57 -4.31
CA VAL A 103 14.64 -12.17 -4.74
C VAL A 103 16.01 -11.65 -4.26
N SER A 104 17.10 -12.21 -4.79
CA SER A 104 18.44 -11.86 -4.30
C SER A 104 19.04 -10.61 -4.94
N SER A 105 18.58 -10.15 -6.09
CA SER A 105 19.22 -9.01 -6.81
C SER A 105 18.24 -7.95 -7.33
N THR A 106 16.95 -8.27 -7.49
CA THR A 106 15.96 -7.33 -7.99
C THR A 106 15.10 -6.77 -6.84
N GLU A 107 14.80 -5.48 -6.88
CA GLU A 107 13.91 -4.84 -5.88
C GLU A 107 12.46 -5.33 -6.01
N VAL A 108 12.15 -5.99 -7.13
CA VAL A 108 10.81 -6.42 -7.53
C VAL A 108 10.86 -7.71 -8.34
N GLN A 109 9.90 -8.59 -8.11
CA GLN A 109 9.67 -9.79 -8.89
C GLN A 109 8.19 -9.94 -9.21
N THR A 110 7.86 -9.97 -10.49
CA THR A 110 6.49 -10.28 -10.94
C THR A 110 6.40 -11.76 -11.32
N VAL A 111 5.39 -12.42 -10.80
CA VAL A 111 5.09 -13.84 -11.06
C VAL A 111 3.70 -14.00 -11.62
N ASP A 112 3.48 -15.05 -12.41
CA ASP A 112 2.15 -15.41 -12.87
C ASP A 112 1.31 -15.93 -11.69
N PHE A 113 0.02 -15.62 -11.69
CA PHE A 113 -0.93 -16.08 -10.69
C PHE A 113 -2.01 -16.95 -11.33
N TRP A 114 -2.26 -18.10 -10.73
CA TRP A 114 -3.35 -19.01 -11.15
C TRP A 114 -3.88 -19.83 -9.97
N ILE A 115 -5.03 -20.45 -10.16
CA ILE A 115 -5.66 -21.34 -9.17
C ILE A 115 -5.72 -22.76 -9.74
N ASN A 116 -5.45 -23.76 -8.93
CA ASN A 116 -5.68 -25.18 -9.21
C ASN A 116 -6.80 -25.71 -8.31
N GLU A 117 -7.50 -26.73 -8.81
CA GLU A 117 -8.44 -27.50 -8.03
C GLU A 117 -8.10 -28.98 -8.17
N ASN A 118 -7.94 -29.71 -7.06
CA ASN A 118 -7.63 -31.14 -7.02
C ASN A 118 -6.41 -31.56 -7.87
N GLY A 119 -5.41 -30.71 -8.04
CA GLY A 119 -4.20 -31.02 -8.83
C GLY A 119 -4.41 -31.02 -10.34
N HIS A 120 -5.60 -30.74 -10.84
CA HIS A 120 -5.88 -30.60 -12.27
C HIS A 120 -5.74 -29.14 -12.68
N GLN A 121 -4.80 -28.86 -13.58
CA GLN A 121 -4.70 -27.56 -14.25
C GLN A 121 -5.92 -27.36 -15.16
N LYS A 122 -6.97 -26.76 -14.68
CA LYS A 122 -8.12 -26.43 -15.53
C LYS A 122 -8.67 -25.06 -15.19
N TYR A 123 -7.85 -24.04 -15.47
CA TYR A 123 -8.30 -22.66 -15.29
C TYR A 123 -8.10 -21.88 -16.56
N ILE A 124 -9.14 -21.15 -16.93
CA ILE A 124 -9.07 -20.13 -17.96
C ILE A 124 -8.86 -18.81 -17.23
N ASN A 125 -7.61 -18.34 -17.19
CA ASN A 125 -7.34 -16.93 -16.92
C ASN A 125 -7.85 -16.17 -18.15
N LEU A 126 -8.96 -15.46 -18.01
CA LEU A 126 -9.44 -14.56 -19.04
C LEU A 126 -8.47 -13.40 -19.29
N VAL A 127 -7.61 -13.15 -18.30
CA VAL A 127 -6.56 -12.12 -18.32
C VAL A 127 -5.29 -12.75 -17.76
N ASN A 128 -4.12 -12.33 -18.25
CA ASN A 128 -2.82 -12.73 -17.70
C ASN A 128 -2.64 -12.08 -16.32
N VAL A 129 -3.16 -12.74 -15.27
CA VAL A 129 -3.14 -12.24 -13.90
C VAL A 129 -1.74 -12.46 -13.33
N LYS A 130 -1.17 -11.39 -12.77
CA LYS A 130 0.17 -11.41 -12.19
C LYS A 130 0.16 -10.86 -10.78
N PHE A 131 1.08 -11.35 -9.95
CA PHE A 131 1.34 -10.83 -8.61
C PHE A 131 2.78 -10.31 -8.54
N THR A 132 2.97 -9.13 -7.94
CA THR A 132 4.27 -8.48 -7.88
C THR A 132 4.79 -8.43 -6.46
N TYR A 133 5.90 -9.10 -6.19
CA TYR A 133 6.64 -9.00 -4.95
C TYR A 133 7.56 -7.79 -4.95
N TYR A 134 7.62 -7.05 -3.85
CA TYR A 134 8.51 -5.90 -3.65
C TYR A 134 9.28 -6.01 -2.33
N LYS A 135 10.48 -5.45 -2.28
CA LYS A 135 11.20 -5.28 -1.00
C LYS A 135 10.42 -4.30 -0.13
N GLN A 136 10.19 -4.69 1.12
CA GLN A 136 9.49 -3.84 2.07
C GLN A 136 10.26 -2.52 2.25
N PRO A 137 9.58 -1.36 2.19
CA PRO A 137 10.21 -0.08 2.46
C PRO A 137 10.75 -0.03 3.89
N LEU A 138 11.92 0.60 4.04
CA LEU A 138 12.53 0.89 5.33
C LEU A 138 12.49 2.39 5.54
N LEU A 139 11.87 2.83 6.62
CA LEU A 139 11.78 4.25 6.97
C LEU A 139 12.96 4.63 7.85
N SER A 140 13.57 5.80 7.58
CA SER A 140 14.68 6.33 8.36
C SER A 140 14.28 7.52 9.22
N HIS A 141 13.67 8.55 8.61
CA HIS A 141 13.25 9.75 9.31
C HIS A 141 12.21 10.54 8.48
N VAL A 142 11.62 11.55 9.10
CA VAL A 142 10.66 12.46 8.45
C VAL A 142 11.15 13.91 8.50
N ILE A 143 10.81 14.72 7.49
CA ILE A 143 11.11 16.14 7.43
C ILE A 143 9.82 16.91 7.07
N PRO A 144 9.39 17.91 7.86
CA PRO A 144 9.94 18.29 9.16
C PRO A 144 9.67 17.19 10.19
N HIS A 145 10.56 17.04 11.20
CA HIS A 145 10.39 16.10 12.31
C HIS A 145 9.45 16.62 13.41
N THR A 146 9.00 17.87 13.28
CA THR A 146 8.01 18.48 14.18
C THR A 146 6.97 19.21 13.34
N VAL A 147 5.73 18.99 13.65
CA VAL A 147 4.55 19.61 13.01
C VAL A 147 3.63 20.22 14.07
N HIS A 148 2.73 21.08 13.66
CA HIS A 148 1.78 21.73 14.57
C HIS A 148 0.43 21.00 14.55
N GLU A 149 -0.22 20.95 15.72
CA GLU A 149 -1.59 20.44 15.84
C GLU A 149 -2.56 21.25 14.93
N HIS A 150 -3.67 20.63 14.54
CA HIS A 150 -4.76 21.24 13.77
C HIS A 150 -4.36 21.88 12.43
N SER A 151 -3.13 21.68 11.96
CA SER A 151 -2.69 22.17 10.65
C SER A 151 -2.67 21.04 9.61
N LYS A 152 -2.79 21.41 8.32
CA LYS A 152 -2.45 20.50 7.22
C LYS A 152 -0.94 20.32 7.18
N ASN A 153 -0.47 19.26 7.78
CA ASN A 153 0.94 18.96 7.83
C ASN A 153 1.34 18.10 6.63
N VAL A 154 2.22 18.61 5.80
CA VAL A 154 2.87 17.86 4.73
C VAL A 154 4.26 17.50 5.20
N ILE A 155 4.59 16.22 5.18
CA ILE A 155 5.90 15.69 5.58
C ILE A 155 6.53 14.91 4.43
N ARG A 156 7.85 14.92 4.38
CA ARG A 156 8.65 14.04 3.53
C ARG A 156 9.20 12.90 4.38
N ILE A 157 8.92 11.69 3.98
CA ILE A 157 9.40 10.47 4.62
C ILE A 157 10.62 10.02 3.84
N HIS A 158 11.76 9.94 4.52
CA HIS A 158 13.01 9.44 3.99
C HIS A 158 13.18 7.98 4.35
N GLY A 159 13.72 7.20 3.42
CA GLY A 159 13.88 5.77 3.61
C GLY A 159 14.56 5.09 2.42
N SER A 160 14.24 3.84 2.20
CA SER A 160 14.69 3.07 1.04
C SER A 160 13.59 2.14 0.55
N ASN A 161 13.78 1.61 -0.67
CA ASN A 161 12.85 0.69 -1.33
C ASN A 161 11.48 1.31 -1.66
N PHE A 162 11.36 2.63 -1.77
CA PHE A 162 10.19 3.25 -2.36
C PHE A 162 10.26 3.07 -3.88
N ILE A 163 9.60 2.04 -4.38
CA ILE A 163 9.71 1.62 -5.77
C ILE A 163 8.47 2.05 -6.52
N VAL A 164 8.70 2.62 -7.71
CA VAL A 164 7.66 2.80 -8.73
C VAL A 164 8.05 1.90 -9.89
N LEU A 165 7.14 1.02 -10.25
CA LEU A 165 7.32 0.05 -11.30
C LEU A 165 6.68 0.55 -12.60
N GLY A 166 7.36 0.23 -13.70
CA GLY A 166 6.79 0.18 -15.03
C GLY A 166 6.79 1.46 -15.85
N GLU A 167 6.28 1.34 -17.05
CA GLU A 167 6.00 2.41 -17.97
C GLU A 167 4.89 3.34 -17.43
N LYS A 168 4.65 4.48 -18.04
CA LYS A 168 3.80 5.55 -17.50
C LYS A 168 2.40 5.10 -16.98
N GLU A 169 1.80 4.08 -17.56
CA GLU A 169 0.49 3.58 -17.13
C GLU A 169 0.57 2.73 -15.84
N GLU A 170 1.58 1.86 -15.71
CA GLU A 170 1.82 1.08 -14.50
C GLU A 170 2.30 1.98 -13.35
N GLN A 171 3.02 3.06 -13.66
CA GLN A 171 3.44 4.05 -12.68
C GLN A 171 2.24 4.75 -12.02
N SER A 172 1.16 5.01 -12.76
CA SER A 172 -0.05 5.64 -12.23
C SER A 172 -0.78 4.73 -11.24
N THR A 173 -0.87 3.42 -11.49
CA THR A 173 -1.51 2.46 -10.59
C THR A 173 -0.69 2.25 -9.32
N PHE A 174 0.64 2.25 -9.43
CA PHE A 174 1.52 2.15 -8.27
C PHE A 174 1.44 3.39 -7.39
N GLN A 175 1.46 4.57 -7.99
CA GLN A 175 1.29 5.84 -7.29
C GLN A 175 -0.05 5.90 -6.53
N SER A 176 -1.11 5.33 -7.10
CA SER A 176 -2.44 5.30 -6.45
C SER A 176 -2.50 4.36 -5.25
N ALA A 177 -1.64 3.34 -5.19
CA ALA A 177 -1.57 2.35 -4.13
C ALA A 177 -0.71 2.79 -2.94
N LEU A 178 0.14 3.83 -3.12
CA LEU A 178 1.03 4.35 -2.09
C LEU A 178 0.25 5.16 -1.07
N GLN A 179 0.34 4.76 0.19
CA GLN A 179 -0.35 5.40 1.31
C GLN A 179 0.58 5.58 2.51
N CYS A 180 0.27 6.54 3.34
CA CYS A 180 0.88 6.71 4.65
C CYS A 180 -0.20 6.87 5.72
N VAL A 181 0.14 6.46 6.93
CA VAL A 181 -0.70 6.62 8.12
C VAL A 181 0.14 7.14 9.26
N SER A 182 -0.41 8.07 10.02
CA SER A 182 0.08 8.45 11.35
C SER A 182 -0.73 7.74 12.42
N SER A 183 -0.14 7.42 13.57
CA SER A 183 -0.77 6.64 14.65
C SER A 183 -2.19 7.12 14.96
N GLY A 184 -3.15 6.19 14.91
CA GLY A 184 -4.56 6.46 15.24
C GLY A 184 -5.37 7.22 14.19
N ASN A 185 -4.81 7.53 13.02
CA ASN A 185 -5.46 8.33 11.98
C ASN A 185 -5.80 7.51 10.73
N VAL A 186 -6.63 8.11 9.87
CA VAL A 186 -6.99 7.55 8.58
C VAL A 186 -5.80 7.62 7.62
N ALA A 187 -5.58 6.54 6.88
CA ALA A 187 -4.56 6.51 5.85
C ALA A 187 -4.82 7.55 4.74
N THR A 188 -3.77 8.20 4.29
CA THR A 188 -3.79 9.20 3.23
C THR A 188 -2.95 8.76 2.05
N LYS A 189 -3.28 9.23 0.85
CA LYS A 189 -2.44 8.98 -0.33
C LYS A 189 -1.09 9.68 -0.18
N ALA A 190 -0.03 8.97 -0.53
CA ALA A 190 1.31 9.51 -0.57
C ALA A 190 1.74 9.82 -2.01
N VAL A 191 2.64 10.78 -2.17
CA VAL A 191 3.25 11.14 -3.45
C VAL A 191 4.67 10.61 -3.49
N TRP A 192 5.00 9.82 -4.51
CA TRP A 192 6.35 9.34 -4.72
C TRP A 192 7.21 10.46 -5.32
N LEU A 193 8.35 10.76 -4.71
CA LEU A 193 9.30 11.76 -5.20
C LEU A 193 10.58 11.09 -5.73
N SER A 194 11.05 10.06 -5.05
CA SER A 194 12.24 9.28 -5.44
C SER A 194 12.24 7.91 -4.74
N ARG A 195 13.21 7.05 -5.07
CA ARG A 195 13.41 5.76 -4.38
C ARG A 195 13.69 5.89 -2.88
N GLY A 196 14.09 7.07 -2.43
CA GLY A 196 14.42 7.36 -1.04
C GLY A 196 13.48 8.33 -0.36
N VAL A 197 12.50 8.92 -1.07
CA VAL A 197 11.65 9.98 -0.53
C VAL A 197 10.23 9.88 -1.06
N ILE A 198 9.26 9.94 -0.15
CA ILE A 198 7.85 10.13 -0.46
C ILE A 198 7.31 11.32 0.34
N GLU A 199 6.23 11.93 -0.15
CA GLU A 199 5.55 13.04 0.51
C GLU A 199 4.15 12.62 0.95
N CYS A 200 3.80 12.95 2.18
CA CYS A 200 2.53 12.59 2.81
C CYS A 200 1.86 13.78 3.48
N SER A 201 0.53 13.84 3.38
CA SER A 201 -0.27 14.69 4.26
C SER A 201 -0.66 13.89 5.50
N VAL A 202 -0.33 14.38 6.69
CA VAL A 202 -0.64 13.71 7.95
C VAL A 202 -1.52 14.57 8.84
N ASN A 203 -2.50 13.91 9.46
CA ASN A 203 -3.24 14.51 10.57
C ASN A 203 -2.58 14.05 11.86
N VAL A 204 -2.40 14.98 12.78
CA VAL A 204 -1.73 14.70 14.05
C VAL A 204 -2.67 15.03 15.23
N GLY A 205 -2.45 14.32 16.33
CA GLY A 205 -3.19 14.49 17.56
C GLY A 205 -2.70 15.67 18.42
N SER A 206 -2.69 15.46 19.72
CA SER A 206 -2.40 16.48 20.71
C SER A 206 -0.92 16.84 20.81
N PRO A 207 -0.58 18.06 21.23
CA PRO A 207 0.81 18.48 21.43
C PRO A 207 1.51 17.65 22.51
N GLY A 208 2.80 17.44 22.30
CA GLY A 208 3.66 16.68 23.21
C GLY A 208 3.68 15.19 22.92
N GLU A 209 2.83 14.69 22.02
CA GLU A 209 2.85 13.30 21.56
C GLU A 209 3.92 13.08 20.50
N SER A 210 4.47 11.87 20.51
CA SER A 210 5.28 11.34 19.41
C SER A 210 4.42 10.42 18.58
N VAL A 211 4.19 10.82 17.33
CA VAL A 211 3.34 10.10 16.38
C VAL A 211 4.22 9.22 15.50
N GLN A 212 3.87 7.96 15.38
CA GLN A 212 4.55 7.04 14.46
C GLN A 212 3.90 7.09 13.08
N VAL A 213 4.73 7.20 12.05
CA VAL A 213 4.29 7.22 10.65
C VAL A 213 4.73 5.92 9.99
N SER A 214 3.79 5.27 9.31
CA SER A 214 4.02 4.05 8.53
C SER A 214 3.57 4.25 7.09
N VAL A 215 4.10 3.43 6.18
CA VAL A 215 3.85 3.50 4.75
C VAL A 215 3.34 2.16 4.23
N SER A 216 2.39 2.20 3.32
CA SER A 216 1.90 1.05 2.56
C SER A 216 2.12 1.27 1.06
N MET A 217 2.51 0.22 0.35
CA MET A 217 2.68 0.21 -1.10
C MET A 217 1.58 -0.58 -1.82
N ASN A 218 0.56 -1.05 -1.08
CA ASN A 218 -0.54 -1.86 -1.62
C ASN A 218 -1.91 -1.47 -1.02
N ASN A 219 -2.24 -0.19 -1.06
CA ASN A 219 -3.54 0.36 -0.62
C ASN A 219 -3.85 0.15 0.87
N GLY A 220 -2.85 0.19 1.74
CA GLY A 220 -3.06 0.08 3.19
C GLY A 220 -3.27 -1.36 3.70
N LEU A 221 -3.03 -2.38 2.87
CA LEU A 221 -3.18 -3.78 3.28
C LEU A 221 -1.95 -4.28 4.05
N ASP A 222 -0.75 -3.90 3.59
CA ASP A 222 0.50 -4.18 4.31
C ASP A 222 1.20 -2.87 4.64
N TRP A 223 1.57 -2.70 5.89
CA TRP A 223 2.28 -1.54 6.39
C TRP A 223 3.74 -1.87 6.68
N THR A 224 4.62 -0.85 6.61
CA THR A 224 6.03 -1.02 6.95
C THR A 224 6.21 -1.49 8.40
N ALA A 225 7.13 -2.43 8.60
CA ALA A 225 7.51 -2.88 9.94
C ALA A 225 8.29 -1.79 10.72
N THR A 226 9.03 -0.94 9.99
CA THR A 226 9.68 0.25 10.55
C THR A 226 8.73 1.44 10.48
N SER A 227 8.79 2.31 11.49
CA SER A 227 8.08 3.58 11.53
C SER A 227 9.06 4.73 11.75
N ALA A 228 8.67 5.92 11.32
CA ALA A 228 9.42 7.14 11.58
C ALA A 228 8.66 8.02 12.56
N SER A 229 9.36 8.61 13.53
CA SER A 229 8.74 9.41 14.58
C SER A 229 8.56 10.87 14.14
N LEU A 230 7.41 11.42 14.49
CA LEU A 230 7.00 12.81 14.25
C LEU A 230 6.54 13.43 15.57
N ASN A 231 7.11 14.59 15.93
CA ASN A 231 6.71 15.33 17.13
C ASN A 231 5.57 16.30 16.82
N VAL A 232 4.63 16.41 17.75
CA VAL A 232 3.51 17.36 17.64
C VAL A 232 3.75 18.55 18.56
N ALA A 233 3.84 19.74 17.97
CA ALA A 233 3.93 21.01 18.70
C ALA A 233 2.55 21.67 18.83
N PRO A 234 2.34 22.51 19.86
CA PRO A 234 1.13 23.33 19.96
C PRO A 234 0.94 24.20 18.72
N MET A 235 -0.29 24.62 18.48
CA MET A 235 -0.61 25.56 17.40
C MET A 235 0.21 26.85 17.54
N LEU A 236 0.77 27.29 16.43
CA LEU A 236 1.56 28.51 16.36
C LEU A 236 0.63 29.70 16.46
N THR A 237 0.88 30.61 17.44
CA THR A 237 0.15 31.88 17.60
C THR A 237 1.13 33.03 17.66
N VAL A 238 0.72 34.17 17.12
CA VAL A 238 1.46 35.43 17.21
C VAL A 238 0.58 36.44 17.98
N THR A 239 1.13 37.00 19.04
CA THR A 239 0.39 37.92 19.91
C THR A 239 0.87 39.36 19.78
N LYS A 240 2.15 39.58 19.48
CA LYS A 240 2.75 40.92 19.44
C LYS A 240 3.99 40.94 18.55
N LEU A 241 4.21 42.10 17.92
CA LEU A 241 5.45 42.45 17.22
C LEU A 241 6.13 43.64 17.91
N THR A 242 7.45 43.60 18.06
CA THR A 242 8.22 44.65 18.68
C THR A 242 9.53 44.91 17.92
N PRO A 243 9.75 46.06 17.32
CA PRO A 243 8.76 47.12 17.08
C PRO A 243 7.71 46.72 16.05
N SER A 244 6.53 47.35 16.04
CA SER A 244 5.46 47.14 15.06
C SER A 244 5.57 48.07 13.84
N THR A 245 6.52 49.00 13.87
CA THR A 245 6.79 49.99 12.81
C THR A 245 8.29 50.08 12.54
N GLY A 246 8.65 50.37 11.30
CA GLY A 246 10.03 50.55 10.87
C GLY A 246 10.15 51.61 9.80
N TYR A 247 11.37 52.10 9.55
CA TYR A 247 11.67 53.08 8.50
C TYR A 247 12.10 52.36 7.22
N ILE A 248 11.70 52.88 6.07
CA ILE A 248 12.12 52.42 4.75
C ILE A 248 13.66 52.45 4.65
N GLY A 249 14.27 51.36 4.19
CA GLY A 249 15.73 51.28 4.01
C GLY A 249 16.55 51.09 5.29
N SER A 250 15.93 51.05 6.48
CA SER A 250 16.63 50.76 7.73
C SER A 250 16.88 49.25 7.91
N GLN A 251 18.11 48.91 8.31
CA GLN A 251 18.38 47.55 8.81
C GLN A 251 17.83 47.44 10.24
N SER A 252 16.68 46.81 10.38
CA SER A 252 16.04 46.60 11.67
C SER A 252 15.69 45.13 11.86
N SER A 253 15.38 44.75 13.08
CA SER A 253 14.84 43.44 13.37
C SER A 253 13.56 43.59 14.17
N VAL A 254 12.65 42.65 13.95
CA VAL A 254 11.38 42.55 14.68
C VAL A 254 11.43 41.33 15.57
N VAL A 255 11.07 41.53 16.83
CA VAL A 255 10.79 40.41 17.76
C VAL A 255 9.32 40.06 17.64
N VAL A 256 9.09 38.80 17.29
CA VAL A 256 7.75 38.20 17.21
C VAL A 256 7.48 37.47 18.51
N HIS A 257 6.48 37.92 19.26
CA HIS A 257 6.01 37.28 20.49
C HIS A 257 4.78 36.44 20.20
N GLY A 258 4.72 35.23 20.80
CA GLY A 258 3.62 34.32 20.55
C GLY A 258 3.73 33.02 21.36
N SER A 259 3.28 31.94 20.81
CA SER A 259 3.45 30.59 21.38
C SER A 259 3.57 29.54 20.27
N GLY A 260 4.06 28.37 20.64
CA GLY A 260 4.18 27.26 19.72
C GLY A 260 5.39 27.34 18.78
N PHE A 261 6.31 28.29 18.96
CA PHE A 261 7.52 28.37 18.13
C PHE A 261 8.43 27.16 18.37
N VAL A 262 8.93 26.59 17.29
CA VAL A 262 9.83 25.43 17.30
C VAL A 262 11.09 25.76 16.48
N ASN A 263 12.25 25.41 17.02
CA ASN A 263 13.52 25.61 16.33
C ASN A 263 13.68 24.56 15.20
N THR A 264 13.19 24.89 14.02
CA THR A 264 13.27 24.05 12.83
C THR A 264 13.73 24.86 11.63
N THR A 265 14.28 24.20 10.63
CA THR A 265 14.65 24.82 9.34
C THR A 265 13.42 25.29 8.54
N ALA A 266 12.24 24.87 8.92
CA ALA A 266 10.98 25.32 8.31
C ALA A 266 10.42 26.62 8.92
N LEU A 267 10.98 27.06 10.06
CA LEU A 267 10.58 28.33 10.67
C LEU A 267 10.98 29.49 9.74
N SER A 268 10.02 30.29 9.34
CA SER A 268 10.22 31.42 8.43
C SER A 268 9.41 32.64 8.85
N CYS A 269 9.93 33.82 8.56
CA CYS A 269 9.20 35.10 8.68
C CYS A 269 9.01 35.69 7.29
N MET A 270 7.82 36.20 7.04
CA MET A 270 7.50 36.89 5.79
C MET A 270 7.01 38.31 6.07
N PHE A 271 7.53 39.28 5.34
CA PHE A 271 7.06 40.65 5.31
C PHE A 271 6.25 40.88 4.01
N GLY A 272 4.94 40.64 4.09
CA GLY A 272 4.13 40.46 2.90
C GLY A 272 4.54 39.22 2.12
N VAL A 273 5.05 39.42 0.91
CA VAL A 273 5.55 38.32 0.04
C VAL A 273 7.09 38.17 0.10
N VAL A 274 7.78 39.03 0.84
CA VAL A 274 9.24 39.04 0.91
C VAL A 274 9.71 38.30 2.15
N PRO A 275 10.60 37.30 2.01
CA PRO A 275 11.15 36.61 3.17
C PRO A 275 12.06 37.54 3.98
N ALA A 276 12.12 37.33 5.29
CA ALA A 276 13.07 38.01 6.17
C ALA A 276 14.51 37.68 5.73
N ASP A 277 15.42 38.65 5.89
CA ASP A 277 16.86 38.47 5.58
C ASP A 277 17.50 37.35 6.42
N TRP A 278 17.05 37.20 7.63
CA TRP A 278 17.46 36.15 8.57
C TRP A 278 16.37 35.92 9.62
N ILE A 279 16.41 34.75 10.24
CA ILE A 279 15.55 34.36 11.34
C ILE A 279 16.39 33.75 12.47
N MET A 280 16.04 34.09 13.71
CA MET A 280 16.67 33.53 14.89
C MET A 280 15.60 33.06 15.89
N TYR A 281 15.58 31.78 16.16
CA TYR A 281 14.78 31.20 17.23
C TYR A 281 15.38 31.63 18.59
N VAL A 282 14.58 32.24 19.43
CA VAL A 282 14.98 32.64 20.79
C VAL A 282 14.41 31.72 21.83
N SER A 283 13.09 31.46 21.75
CA SER A 283 12.36 30.57 22.67
C SER A 283 11.05 30.09 22.05
N ARG A 284 10.33 29.26 22.78
CA ARG A 284 8.97 28.83 22.36
C ARG A 284 7.95 29.95 22.24
N THR A 285 8.30 31.15 22.77
CA THR A 285 7.44 32.34 22.77
C THR A 285 8.04 33.53 22.06
N GLU A 286 9.28 33.43 21.56
CA GLU A 286 9.98 34.53 20.88
C GLU A 286 10.79 34.04 19.68
N VAL A 287 10.67 34.78 18.59
CA VAL A 287 11.48 34.67 17.39
C VAL A 287 11.91 36.07 16.94
N LYS A 288 13.15 36.21 16.47
CA LYS A 288 13.65 37.45 15.85
C LYS A 288 13.73 37.29 14.34
N CYS A 289 13.26 38.27 13.60
CA CYS A 289 13.27 38.32 12.14
C CYS A 289 13.94 39.57 11.64
N GLY A 290 14.92 39.46 10.75
CA GLY A 290 15.55 40.59 10.08
C GLY A 290 14.62 41.18 9.02
N VAL A 291 14.38 42.49 9.07
CA VAL A 291 13.53 43.17 8.09
C VAL A 291 14.24 43.21 6.73
N PRO A 292 13.63 42.71 5.67
CA PRO A 292 14.25 42.68 4.35
C PRO A 292 14.41 44.08 3.78
N ARG A 293 15.50 44.29 3.03
CA ARG A 293 15.67 45.53 2.25
C ARG A 293 14.78 45.43 1.02
N VAL A 294 13.66 46.19 1.05
CA VAL A 294 12.83 46.37 -0.14
C VAL A 294 13.35 47.54 -0.93
N PRO A 295 13.67 47.44 -2.23
CA PRO A 295 14.02 48.58 -3.05
C PRO A 295 12.88 49.60 -3.10
N GLU A 296 13.19 50.89 -3.09
CA GLU A 296 12.23 52.00 -3.09
C GLU A 296 11.26 52.02 -4.30
N THR A 297 11.52 51.18 -5.30
CA THR A 297 10.73 51.09 -6.55
C THR A 297 9.54 50.12 -6.49
N THR A 298 9.24 49.54 -5.34
CA THR A 298 8.19 48.50 -5.21
C THR A 298 6.96 49.00 -4.39
N ILE A 299 6.65 50.29 -4.41
CA ILE A 299 5.42 50.86 -3.85
C ILE A 299 4.44 51.17 -4.98
#